data_3634354e6f388da5ddc65a57616104b0
#
_entry.id   3634354e6f388da5ddc65a57616104b0
#
_cell.length_a   1.000
_cell.length_b   1.000
_cell.length_c   1.000
_cell.angle_alpha   90.00
_cell.angle_beta   90.00
_cell.angle_gamma   90.00
#
_symmetry.space_group_name_H-M   'P 1'
#
loop_
_entity.id
_entity.type
_entity.pdbx_description
1 polymer ?
#
loop_
_entity_poly.entity_id
_entity_poly.type
_entity_poly.pdbx_seq_one_letter_code
_entity_poly.pdbx_strand_id
1 'polypeptide(L)'
;MKFAFKILYWIQRLPFEMIQSLGALIGWLCYYLIPRRRHIGMVNLQKCFPQWSEKQRTALLKEHFRQMGILLMEYGLYWYSDAARIKKLVRYQDKHHLDDALAAGEKVILLYPHFTAFELAVYALNQDVPLISMYSKQKNKEMDEQVLKGRHRYNNVFLIGRTEGLRAIIKQMKKSDAPFLYLPDQDFGAKDSVFVDFFGTPTTTTPGLSRIAAMTNAKVIPAIPTRHGDGSVMLRFYPVWQNFPSGDVLADTQRMNDFIEARVREHPEQYYWLHKRFKTRPAGESDFYQETAHAAKSDKR
;
A
#
# COMPACT_ATOMS: atom_id res chain seq x y z
N MET A 1 12.08 -21.56 3.62
CA MET A 1 11.97 -20.40 2.70
C MET A 1 12.38 -20.78 1.28
N LYS A 2 13.55 -21.42 1.04
CA LYS A 2 14.03 -21.80 -0.32
C LYS A 2 13.01 -22.59 -1.15
N PHE A 3 12.23 -23.46 -0.52
CA PHE A 3 11.18 -24.22 -1.20
C PHE A 3 10.03 -23.31 -1.71
N ALA A 4 9.59 -22.36 -0.90
CA ALA A 4 8.56 -21.39 -1.33
C ALA A 4 9.04 -20.53 -2.51
N PHE A 5 10.30 -20.10 -2.51
CA PHE A 5 10.89 -19.37 -3.64
C PHE A 5 10.95 -20.20 -4.93
N LYS A 6 11.26 -21.51 -4.81
CA LYS A 6 11.20 -22.42 -5.96
C LYS A 6 9.78 -22.56 -6.51
N ILE A 7 8.77 -22.64 -5.63
CA ILE A 7 7.36 -22.66 -6.05
C ILE A 7 7.02 -21.39 -6.83
N LEU A 8 7.34 -20.20 -6.30
CA LEU A 8 7.08 -18.92 -6.98
C LEU A 8 7.83 -18.80 -8.31
N TYR A 9 9.06 -19.34 -8.38
CA TYR A 9 9.83 -19.41 -9.63
C TYR A 9 9.14 -20.25 -10.72
N TRP A 10 8.46 -21.33 -10.36
CA TRP A 10 7.70 -22.12 -11.32
C TRP A 10 6.33 -21.52 -11.63
N ILE A 11 5.65 -20.99 -10.63
CA ILE A 11 4.33 -20.34 -10.78
C ILE A 11 4.40 -19.18 -11.80
N GLN A 12 5.47 -18.39 -11.78
CA GLN A 12 5.59 -17.26 -12.71
C GLN A 12 5.61 -17.69 -14.19
N ARG A 13 5.84 -18.96 -14.52
CA ARG A 13 5.81 -19.48 -15.90
C ARG A 13 4.40 -19.81 -16.40
N LEU A 14 3.43 -19.90 -15.50
CA LEU A 14 2.04 -20.15 -15.83
C LEU A 14 1.42 -18.96 -16.57
N PRO A 15 0.37 -19.17 -17.39
CA PRO A 15 -0.49 -18.08 -17.86
C PRO A 15 -0.97 -17.21 -16.71
N PHE A 16 -1.16 -15.92 -16.96
CA PHE A 16 -1.47 -14.96 -15.90
C PHE A 16 -2.79 -15.28 -15.20
N GLU A 17 -3.79 -15.72 -15.95
CA GLU A 17 -5.10 -16.12 -15.45
C GLU A 17 -5.01 -17.31 -14.47
N MET A 18 -4.08 -18.23 -14.72
CA MET A 18 -3.82 -19.35 -13.81
C MET A 18 -3.16 -18.89 -12.51
N ILE A 19 -2.22 -17.92 -12.58
CA ILE A 19 -1.60 -17.32 -11.39
C ILE A 19 -2.69 -16.63 -10.55
N GLN A 20 -3.60 -15.91 -11.18
CA GLN A 20 -4.71 -15.25 -10.50
C GLN A 20 -5.68 -16.26 -9.88
N SER A 21 -6.05 -17.30 -10.60
CA SER A 21 -6.94 -18.35 -10.09
C SER A 21 -6.34 -19.07 -8.88
N LEU A 22 -5.06 -19.41 -8.95
CA LEU A 22 -4.33 -20.00 -7.83
C LEU A 22 -4.25 -19.04 -6.64
N GLY A 23 -3.97 -17.77 -6.91
CA GLY A 23 -3.96 -16.73 -5.89
C GLY A 23 -5.32 -16.55 -5.24
N ALA A 24 -6.39 -16.53 -6.04
CA ALA A 24 -7.77 -16.45 -5.56
C ALA A 24 -8.13 -17.61 -4.62
N LEU A 25 -7.75 -18.84 -4.98
CA LEU A 25 -7.95 -20.03 -4.15
C LEU A 25 -7.17 -19.91 -2.82
N ILE A 26 -5.92 -19.49 -2.87
CA ILE A 26 -5.09 -19.29 -1.66
C ILE A 26 -5.71 -18.19 -0.78
N GLY A 27 -6.15 -17.09 -1.36
CA GLY A 27 -6.83 -16.02 -0.63
C GLY A 27 -8.12 -16.51 0.05
N TRP A 28 -8.92 -17.30 -0.64
CA TRP A 28 -10.11 -17.94 -0.08
C TRP A 28 -9.75 -18.85 1.10
N LEU A 29 -8.73 -19.70 0.99
CA LEU A 29 -8.25 -20.52 2.09
C LEU A 29 -7.77 -19.68 3.27
N CYS A 30 -6.98 -18.62 3.02
CA CYS A 30 -6.46 -17.71 4.04
C CYS A 30 -7.57 -17.02 4.83
N TYR A 31 -8.71 -16.70 4.21
CA TYR A 31 -9.86 -16.12 4.91
C TYR A 31 -10.34 -17.01 6.06
N TYR A 32 -10.32 -18.33 5.90
CA TYR A 32 -10.73 -19.28 6.95
C TYR A 32 -9.58 -19.65 7.89
N LEU A 33 -8.36 -19.76 7.38
CA LEU A 33 -7.19 -20.25 8.13
C LEU A 33 -6.49 -19.18 8.96
N ILE A 34 -6.75 -17.88 8.70
CA ILE A 34 -6.08 -16.78 9.42
C ILE A 34 -7.12 -15.91 10.15
N PRO A 35 -7.78 -16.43 11.20
CA PRO A 35 -8.88 -15.74 11.89
C PRO A 35 -8.47 -14.38 12.46
N ARG A 36 -7.22 -14.25 12.95
CA ARG A 36 -6.69 -12.99 13.47
C ARG A 36 -6.70 -11.86 12.42
N ARG A 37 -6.30 -12.13 11.18
CA ARG A 37 -6.32 -11.12 10.11
C ARG A 37 -7.74 -10.84 9.66
N ARG A 38 -8.61 -11.85 9.59
CA ARG A 38 -10.03 -11.68 9.34
C ARG A 38 -10.69 -10.77 10.37
N HIS A 39 -10.42 -10.97 11.66
CA HIS A 39 -10.90 -10.10 12.73
C HIS A 39 -10.44 -8.64 12.53
N ILE A 40 -9.15 -8.41 12.28
CA ILE A 40 -8.62 -7.07 12.01
C ILE A 40 -9.35 -6.40 10.84
N GLY A 41 -9.50 -7.11 9.73
CA GLY A 41 -10.21 -6.59 8.55
C GLY A 41 -11.67 -6.26 8.86
N MET A 42 -12.37 -7.12 9.62
CA MET A 42 -13.75 -6.88 10.00
C MET A 42 -13.90 -5.65 10.89
N VAL A 43 -13.03 -5.47 11.89
CA VAL A 43 -13.02 -4.27 12.75
C VAL A 43 -12.79 -3.01 11.91
N ASN A 44 -11.82 -3.00 11.00
CA ASN A 44 -11.58 -1.87 10.11
C ASN A 44 -12.84 -1.53 9.28
N LEU A 45 -13.47 -2.55 8.69
CA LEU A 45 -14.67 -2.36 7.87
C LEU A 45 -15.88 -1.88 8.69
N GLN A 46 -16.02 -2.33 9.92
CA GLN A 46 -17.07 -1.84 10.83
C GLN A 46 -16.89 -0.36 11.15
N LYS A 47 -15.65 0.10 11.33
CA LYS A 47 -15.35 1.51 11.60
C LYS A 47 -15.50 2.39 10.37
N CYS A 48 -15.08 1.92 9.20
CA CYS A 48 -15.12 2.70 7.96
C CYS A 48 -16.50 2.68 7.28
N PHE A 49 -17.26 1.59 7.42
CA PHE A 49 -18.57 1.41 6.78
C PHE A 49 -19.62 0.93 7.79
N PRO A 50 -19.91 1.73 8.85
CA PRO A 50 -20.85 1.34 9.90
C PRO A 50 -22.26 1.11 9.35
N GLN A 51 -22.66 1.84 8.28
CA GLN A 51 -23.96 1.73 7.62
C GLN A 51 -24.14 0.44 6.80
N TRP A 52 -23.05 -0.31 6.51
CA TRP A 52 -23.17 -1.56 5.77
C TRP A 52 -23.59 -2.70 6.70
N SER A 53 -24.37 -3.64 6.16
CA SER A 53 -24.70 -4.87 6.89
C SER A 53 -23.44 -5.73 7.09
N GLU A 54 -23.49 -6.63 8.08
CA GLU A 54 -22.42 -7.61 8.29
C GLU A 54 -22.17 -8.47 7.05
N LYS A 55 -23.25 -8.85 6.34
CA LYS A 55 -23.17 -9.59 5.08
C LYS A 55 -22.35 -8.84 4.01
N GLN A 56 -22.57 -7.53 3.86
CA GLN A 56 -21.82 -6.70 2.91
C GLN A 56 -20.34 -6.60 3.29
N ARG A 57 -20.05 -6.31 4.57
CA ARG A 57 -18.66 -6.25 5.07
C ARG A 57 -17.94 -7.59 4.93
N THR A 58 -18.64 -8.70 5.20
CA THR A 58 -18.09 -10.06 5.05
C THR A 58 -17.79 -10.37 3.58
N ALA A 59 -18.69 -10.02 2.66
CA ALA A 59 -18.48 -10.23 1.23
C ALA A 59 -17.26 -9.45 0.72
N LEU A 60 -17.14 -8.17 1.10
CA LEU A 60 -15.98 -7.34 0.76
C LEU A 60 -14.70 -7.90 1.36
N LEU A 61 -14.71 -8.34 2.61
CA LEU A 61 -13.51 -8.88 3.24
C LEU A 61 -13.06 -10.20 2.58
N LYS A 62 -13.97 -11.05 2.13
CA LYS A 62 -13.64 -12.25 1.34
C LYS A 62 -12.99 -11.88 0.01
N GLU A 63 -13.53 -10.88 -0.68
CA GLU A 63 -12.94 -10.38 -1.91
C GLU A 63 -11.55 -9.77 -1.67
N HIS A 64 -11.37 -9.01 -0.59
CA HIS A 64 -10.08 -8.50 -0.19
C HIS A 64 -9.05 -9.62 0.05
N PHE A 65 -9.43 -10.69 0.75
CA PHE A 65 -8.55 -11.86 0.93
C PHE A 65 -8.21 -12.52 -0.41
N ARG A 66 -9.17 -12.60 -1.34
CA ARG A 66 -8.93 -13.08 -2.71
C ARG A 66 -7.85 -12.25 -3.39
N GLN A 67 -7.95 -10.91 -3.34
CA GLN A 67 -6.97 -9.99 -3.90
C GLN A 67 -5.58 -10.15 -3.23
N MET A 68 -5.53 -10.34 -1.93
CA MET A 68 -4.29 -10.56 -1.19
C MET A 68 -3.62 -11.88 -1.58
N GLY A 69 -4.38 -12.93 -1.84
CA GLY A 69 -3.86 -14.20 -2.34
C GLY A 69 -3.27 -14.05 -3.75
N ILE A 70 -3.92 -13.28 -4.62
CA ILE A 70 -3.40 -12.94 -5.95
C ILE A 70 -2.06 -12.19 -5.82
N LEU A 71 -2.01 -11.12 -5.01
CA LEU A 71 -0.78 -10.39 -4.73
C LEU A 71 0.35 -11.33 -4.27
N LEU A 72 0.05 -12.30 -3.40
CA LEU A 72 1.05 -13.26 -2.91
C LEU A 72 1.63 -14.11 -4.07
N MET A 73 0.80 -14.57 -5.00
CA MET A 73 1.27 -15.38 -6.14
C MET A 73 2.02 -14.54 -7.18
N GLU A 74 1.65 -13.28 -7.33
CA GLU A 74 2.33 -12.34 -8.22
C GLU A 74 3.77 -12.02 -7.81
N TYR A 75 4.20 -12.30 -6.57
CA TYR A 75 5.60 -12.20 -6.20
C TYR A 75 6.52 -13.08 -7.06
N GLY A 76 6.00 -14.18 -7.62
CA GLY A 76 6.71 -14.96 -8.64
C GLY A 76 7.03 -14.15 -9.89
N LEU A 77 6.07 -13.33 -10.36
CA LEU A 77 6.28 -12.42 -11.50
C LEU A 77 7.30 -11.33 -11.14
N TYR A 78 7.14 -10.68 -10.00
CA TYR A 78 7.99 -9.57 -9.58
C TYR A 78 9.46 -9.97 -9.47
N TRP A 79 9.73 -11.17 -8.99
CA TRP A 79 11.08 -11.62 -8.70
C TRP A 79 11.74 -12.38 -9.85
N TYR A 80 10.98 -13.00 -10.77
CA TYR A 80 11.55 -13.94 -11.73
C TYR A 80 11.11 -13.73 -13.18
N SER A 81 9.99 -13.06 -13.44
CA SER A 81 9.51 -12.84 -14.81
C SER A 81 10.33 -11.77 -15.54
N ASP A 82 10.28 -11.76 -16.86
CA ASP A 82 10.87 -10.68 -17.63
C ASP A 82 10.12 -9.35 -17.47
N ALA A 83 10.80 -8.25 -17.77
CA ALA A 83 10.27 -6.90 -17.63
C ALA A 83 9.06 -6.65 -18.54
N ALA A 84 9.13 -7.14 -19.78
CA ALA A 84 8.08 -6.92 -20.78
C ALA A 84 6.76 -7.56 -20.36
N ARG A 85 6.81 -8.73 -19.72
CA ARG A 85 5.62 -9.41 -19.20
C ARG A 85 4.94 -8.59 -18.11
N ILE A 86 5.70 -8.04 -17.17
CA ILE A 86 5.14 -7.17 -16.11
C ILE A 86 4.54 -5.91 -16.72
N LYS A 87 5.25 -5.28 -17.66
CA LYS A 87 4.82 -4.04 -18.29
C LYS A 87 3.49 -4.20 -19.06
N LYS A 88 3.25 -5.34 -19.69
CA LYS A 88 2.00 -5.65 -20.38
C LYS A 88 0.78 -5.74 -19.46
N LEU A 89 0.98 -6.01 -18.18
CA LEU A 89 -0.09 -6.16 -17.19
C LEU A 89 -0.51 -4.83 -16.57
N VAL A 90 0.24 -3.74 -16.82
CA VAL A 90 -0.02 -2.43 -16.20
C VAL A 90 -0.23 -1.39 -17.29
N ARG A 91 -1.32 -0.65 -17.15
CA ARG A 91 -1.62 0.53 -17.97
C ARG A 91 -1.50 1.78 -17.11
N TYR A 92 -1.11 2.88 -17.72
CA TYR A 92 -1.06 4.18 -17.06
C TYR A 92 -2.22 5.05 -17.54
N GLN A 93 -2.85 5.72 -16.58
CA GLN A 93 -3.83 6.76 -16.85
C GLN A 93 -3.30 8.10 -16.33
N ASP A 94 -3.39 9.13 -17.15
CA ASP A 94 -2.98 10.51 -16.83
C ASP A 94 -1.51 10.62 -16.38
N LYS A 95 -0.62 9.74 -16.90
CA LYS A 95 0.82 9.69 -16.56
C LYS A 95 1.55 11.00 -16.87
N HIS A 96 0.99 11.84 -17.76
CA HIS A 96 1.56 13.14 -18.10
C HIS A 96 1.74 14.02 -16.86
N HIS A 97 0.91 13.90 -15.82
CA HIS A 97 1.11 14.64 -14.57
C HIS A 97 2.47 14.37 -13.91
N LEU A 98 2.96 13.11 -14.01
CA LEU A 98 4.30 12.74 -13.54
C LEU A 98 5.36 13.16 -14.54
N ASP A 99 5.15 12.85 -15.83
CA ASP A 99 6.15 13.06 -16.87
C ASP A 99 6.48 14.56 -17.05
N ASP A 100 5.45 15.42 -17.03
CA ASP A 100 5.61 16.87 -17.15
C ASP A 100 6.36 17.46 -15.94
N ALA A 101 6.04 16.99 -14.72
CA ALA A 101 6.74 17.43 -13.53
C ALA A 101 8.22 17.04 -13.52
N LEU A 102 8.53 15.80 -13.96
CA LEU A 102 9.91 15.34 -14.07
C LEU A 102 10.67 16.07 -15.20
N ALA A 103 10.02 16.30 -16.33
CA ALA A 103 10.60 17.07 -17.45
C ALA A 103 10.90 18.53 -17.06
N ALA A 104 10.10 19.11 -16.17
CA ALA A 104 10.35 20.43 -15.60
C ALA A 104 11.45 20.45 -14.51
N GLY A 105 12.07 19.31 -14.19
CA GLY A 105 13.08 19.19 -13.13
C GLY A 105 12.54 19.30 -11.71
N GLU A 106 11.23 19.12 -11.53
CA GLU A 106 10.58 19.21 -10.23
C GLU A 106 10.88 17.96 -9.39
N LYS A 107 11.07 18.15 -8.08
CA LYS A 107 11.07 17.03 -7.14
C LYS A 107 9.64 16.53 -6.96
N VAL A 108 9.44 15.21 -6.97
CA VAL A 108 8.10 14.61 -6.90
C VAL A 108 7.98 13.65 -5.71
N ILE A 109 6.87 13.76 -5.01
CA ILE A 109 6.39 12.75 -4.06
C ILE A 109 5.14 12.11 -4.67
N LEU A 110 5.20 10.80 -4.90
CA LEU A 110 4.02 10.02 -5.27
C LEU A 110 3.29 9.61 -4.00
N LEU A 111 2.12 10.20 -3.76
CA LEU A 111 1.22 9.76 -2.68
C LEU A 111 0.57 8.45 -3.12
N TYR A 112 0.98 7.35 -2.49
CA TYR A 112 0.74 6.01 -2.98
C TYR A 112 0.24 5.08 -1.86
N PRO A 113 -1.08 5.07 -1.56
CA PRO A 113 -1.62 4.24 -0.48
C PRO A 113 -1.55 2.73 -0.80
N HIS A 114 -1.64 1.91 0.25
CA HIS A 114 -1.57 0.45 0.12
C HIS A 114 -2.86 -0.13 -0.49
N PHE A 115 -2.91 -0.22 -1.81
CA PHE A 115 -3.90 -1.01 -2.55
C PHE A 115 -3.32 -2.37 -2.93
N THR A 116 -4.15 -3.38 -3.13
CA THR A 116 -3.70 -4.77 -3.40
C THR A 116 -2.87 -4.91 -4.68
N ALA A 117 -3.01 -4.00 -5.63
CA ALA A 117 -2.23 -3.97 -6.88
C ALA A 117 -0.92 -3.17 -6.78
N PHE A 118 -0.55 -2.67 -5.58
CA PHE A 118 0.53 -1.70 -5.41
C PHE A 118 1.89 -2.19 -5.89
N GLU A 119 2.26 -3.43 -5.62
CA GLU A 119 3.58 -3.97 -6.03
C GLU A 119 3.68 -4.10 -7.56
N LEU A 120 2.66 -4.67 -8.23
CA LEU A 120 2.68 -4.84 -9.69
C LEU A 120 2.87 -3.50 -10.41
N ALA A 121 2.14 -2.47 -9.99
CA ALA A 121 2.25 -1.14 -10.57
C ALA A 121 3.60 -0.48 -10.28
N VAL A 122 4.18 -0.66 -9.09
CA VAL A 122 5.53 -0.14 -8.75
C VAL A 122 6.61 -0.83 -9.59
N TYR A 123 6.54 -2.14 -9.76
CA TYR A 123 7.51 -2.86 -10.59
C TYR A 123 7.43 -2.46 -12.07
N ALA A 124 6.23 -2.16 -12.60
CA ALA A 124 6.09 -1.62 -13.94
C ALA A 124 6.63 -0.18 -14.04
N LEU A 125 6.25 0.70 -13.11
CA LEU A 125 6.69 2.09 -13.10
C LEU A 125 8.21 2.21 -12.97
N ASN A 126 8.83 1.36 -12.17
CA ASN A 126 10.29 1.35 -11.98
C ASN A 126 11.07 0.94 -13.25
N GLN A 127 10.41 0.36 -14.24
CA GLN A 127 11.04 0.15 -15.55
C GLN A 127 11.18 1.45 -16.36
N ASP A 128 10.32 2.42 -16.08
CA ASP A 128 10.30 3.71 -16.80
C ASP A 128 11.10 4.79 -16.06
N VAL A 129 11.04 4.81 -14.73
CA VAL A 129 11.69 5.82 -13.90
C VAL A 129 12.38 5.22 -12.68
N PRO A 130 13.52 5.78 -12.23
CA PRO A 130 14.09 5.42 -10.93
C PRO A 130 13.14 5.84 -9.82
N LEU A 131 13.18 5.17 -8.66
CA LEU A 131 12.31 5.46 -7.52
C LEU A 131 13.10 5.58 -6.22
N ILE A 132 12.67 6.44 -5.32
CA ILE A 132 13.05 6.43 -3.92
C ILE A 132 11.94 5.74 -3.15
N SER A 133 12.25 4.77 -2.29
CA SER A 133 11.26 4.06 -1.47
C SER A 133 11.78 3.77 -0.08
N MET A 134 10.87 3.77 0.89
CA MET A 134 11.19 3.29 2.23
C MET A 134 11.20 1.76 2.26
N TYR A 135 12.13 1.21 3.02
CA TYR A 135 12.30 -0.21 3.17
C TYR A 135 12.32 -0.63 4.64
N SER A 136 11.52 -1.62 4.97
CA SER A 136 11.55 -2.26 6.28
C SER A 136 12.26 -3.61 6.18
N LYS A 137 13.43 -3.73 6.82
CA LYS A 137 14.21 -4.95 6.85
C LYS A 137 13.39 -6.13 7.34
N GLN A 138 13.42 -7.22 6.58
CA GLN A 138 12.69 -8.44 6.94
C GLN A 138 13.42 -9.20 8.05
N LYS A 139 12.66 -9.79 8.97
CA LYS A 139 13.25 -10.60 10.08
C LYS A 139 14.00 -11.82 9.57
N ASN A 140 13.52 -12.46 8.51
CA ASN A 140 14.17 -13.59 7.90
C ASN A 140 15.17 -13.12 6.84
N LYS A 141 16.44 -13.50 6.99
CA LYS A 141 17.54 -13.06 6.11
C LYS A 141 17.34 -13.48 4.65
N GLU A 142 16.89 -14.71 4.39
CA GLU A 142 16.67 -15.21 3.01
C GLU A 142 15.53 -14.43 2.33
N MET A 143 14.49 -14.07 3.09
CA MET A 143 13.40 -13.22 2.59
C MET A 143 13.90 -11.81 2.31
N ASP A 144 14.70 -11.25 3.20
CA ASP A 144 15.28 -9.92 3.06
C ASP A 144 16.11 -9.80 1.78
N GLU A 145 17.02 -10.74 1.58
CA GLU A 145 17.87 -10.83 0.38
C GLU A 145 17.03 -10.96 -0.90
N GLN A 146 15.96 -11.79 -0.86
CA GLN A 146 15.10 -11.99 -2.03
C GLN A 146 14.29 -10.73 -2.36
N VAL A 147 13.76 -10.03 -1.36
CA VAL A 147 13.03 -8.76 -1.55
C VAL A 147 13.95 -7.69 -2.10
N LEU A 148 15.15 -7.53 -1.53
CA LEU A 148 16.14 -6.57 -2.03
C LEU A 148 16.53 -6.88 -3.48
N LYS A 149 16.84 -8.14 -3.78
CA LYS A 149 17.15 -8.58 -5.15
C LYS A 149 16.00 -8.28 -6.11
N GLY A 150 14.76 -8.52 -5.70
CA GLY A 150 13.59 -8.21 -6.50
C GLY A 150 13.47 -6.71 -6.78
N ARG A 151 13.63 -5.87 -5.77
CA ARG A 151 13.48 -4.41 -5.91
C ARG A 151 14.57 -3.74 -6.75
N HIS A 152 15.75 -4.34 -6.85
CA HIS A 152 16.85 -3.85 -7.66
C HIS A 152 16.91 -4.44 -9.07
N ARG A 153 15.83 -5.05 -9.57
CA ARG A 153 15.85 -5.77 -10.86
C ARG A 153 15.87 -4.87 -12.10
N TYR A 154 15.34 -3.66 -11.98
CA TYR A 154 15.14 -2.77 -13.13
C TYR A 154 15.99 -1.50 -13.00
N ASN A 155 15.35 -0.35 -13.06
CA ASN A 155 16.03 0.92 -12.85
C ASN A 155 16.48 1.09 -11.40
N ASN A 156 17.30 2.09 -11.16
CA ASN A 156 17.79 2.42 -9.84
C ASN A 156 16.64 2.65 -8.87
N VAL A 157 16.59 1.84 -7.81
CA VAL A 157 15.72 2.07 -6.66
C VAL A 157 16.61 2.45 -5.48
N PHE A 158 16.38 3.64 -4.94
CA PHE A 158 17.06 4.09 -3.72
C PHE A 158 16.23 3.63 -2.52
N LEU A 159 16.60 2.48 -1.95
CA LEU A 159 15.94 1.93 -0.77
C LEU A 159 16.52 2.56 0.48
N ILE A 160 15.70 3.29 1.21
CA ILE A 160 16.07 3.94 2.47
C ILE A 160 15.47 3.15 3.62
N GLY A 161 16.32 2.71 4.54
CA GLY A 161 15.91 1.97 5.72
C GLY A 161 14.95 2.81 6.58
N ARG A 162 13.86 2.21 7.03
CA ARG A 162 12.88 2.91 7.88
C ARG A 162 13.51 3.56 9.12
N THR A 163 14.56 2.95 9.67
CA THR A 163 15.30 3.45 10.84
C THR A 163 16.17 4.67 10.53
N GLU A 164 16.47 4.93 9.26
CA GLU A 164 17.26 6.09 8.84
C GLU A 164 16.44 7.40 8.86
N GLY A 165 15.11 7.29 8.83
CA GLY A 165 14.17 8.39 9.04
C GLY A 165 14.09 9.40 7.90
N LEU A 166 13.33 10.48 8.15
CA LEU A 166 13.03 11.51 7.15
C LEU A 166 14.27 12.22 6.60
N ARG A 167 15.32 12.38 7.41
CA ARG A 167 16.57 13.07 6.97
C ARG A 167 17.24 12.37 5.80
N ALA A 168 17.26 11.03 5.82
CA ALA A 168 17.84 10.24 4.73
C ALA A 168 17.02 10.38 3.44
N ILE A 169 15.68 10.39 3.54
CA ILE A 169 14.77 10.61 2.41
C ILE A 169 15.03 11.98 1.79
N ILE A 170 15.01 13.05 2.60
CA ILE A 170 15.25 14.42 2.14
C ILE A 170 16.62 14.54 1.46
N LYS A 171 17.66 13.96 2.07
CA LYS A 171 19.02 13.95 1.49
C LYS A 171 19.03 13.26 0.11
N GLN A 172 18.35 12.13 -0.01
CA GLN A 172 18.28 11.39 -1.29
C GLN A 172 17.47 12.17 -2.34
N MET A 173 16.32 12.74 -1.99
CA MET A 173 15.51 13.56 -2.89
C MET A 173 16.27 14.81 -3.39
N LYS A 174 17.12 15.42 -2.55
CA LYS A 174 17.97 16.55 -2.98
C LYS A 174 19.08 16.13 -3.95
N LYS A 175 19.53 14.87 -3.92
CA LYS A 175 20.61 14.34 -4.75
C LYS A 175 20.12 13.71 -6.07
N SER A 176 18.85 13.36 -6.16
CA SER A 176 18.28 12.61 -7.28
C SER A 176 16.95 13.21 -7.70
N ASP A 177 16.62 13.12 -8.99
CA ASP A 177 15.30 13.50 -9.54
C ASP A 177 14.30 12.35 -9.48
N ALA A 178 14.69 11.20 -8.87
CA ALA A 178 13.81 10.07 -8.69
C ALA A 178 12.62 10.44 -7.79
N PRO A 179 11.38 10.16 -8.21
CA PRO A 179 10.20 10.35 -7.38
C PRO A 179 10.27 9.52 -6.08
N PHE A 180 9.83 10.12 -4.98
CA PHE A 180 9.69 9.41 -3.71
C PHE A 180 8.31 8.77 -3.59
N LEU A 181 8.29 7.45 -3.48
CA LEU A 181 7.07 6.67 -3.27
C LEU A 181 6.69 6.70 -1.79
N TYR A 182 5.63 7.42 -1.45
CA TYR A 182 5.19 7.66 -0.09
C TYR A 182 3.88 6.93 0.25
N LEU A 183 3.94 6.00 1.20
CA LEU A 183 2.83 5.17 1.65
C LEU A 183 2.47 5.50 3.12
N PRO A 184 1.57 6.48 3.36
CA PRO A 184 1.33 7.03 4.70
C PRO A 184 0.27 6.31 5.53
N ASP A 185 -0.47 5.39 4.96
CA ASP A 185 -1.76 4.88 5.42
C ASP A 185 -1.69 3.71 6.41
N GLN A 186 -0.56 3.58 7.11
CA GLN A 186 -0.40 2.63 8.20
C GLN A 186 -0.18 3.36 9.55
N ASP A 187 -0.64 2.73 10.63
CA ASP A 187 -0.44 3.23 11.99
C ASP A 187 0.94 2.84 12.51
N PHE A 188 1.79 3.83 12.72
CA PHE A 188 3.15 3.67 13.25
C PHE A 188 3.28 4.03 14.73
N GLY A 189 2.18 4.32 15.41
CA GLY A 189 2.13 4.73 16.79
C GLY A 189 2.00 6.25 16.95
N ALA A 190 1.88 6.70 18.20
CA ALA A 190 1.67 8.12 18.50
C ALA A 190 2.91 9.00 18.30
N LYS A 191 4.11 8.41 18.38
CA LYS A 191 5.36 9.17 18.24
C LYS A 191 5.47 9.74 16.82
N ASP A 192 5.69 11.04 16.73
CA ASP A 192 5.85 11.78 15.48
C ASP A 192 4.62 11.70 14.53
N SER A 193 3.45 11.39 15.08
CA SER A 193 2.17 11.33 14.37
C SER A 193 1.19 12.37 14.92
N VAL A 194 0.18 12.68 14.12
CA VAL A 194 -0.97 13.51 14.52
C VAL A 194 -2.24 12.70 14.43
N PHE A 195 -3.26 13.06 15.22
CA PHE A 195 -4.60 12.50 15.05
C PHE A 195 -5.34 13.32 13.99
N VAL A 196 -5.80 12.62 12.96
CA VAL A 196 -6.68 13.12 11.92
C VAL A 196 -7.74 12.06 11.62
N ASP A 197 -8.84 12.46 11.02
CA ASP A 197 -9.92 11.54 10.75
C ASP A 197 -9.62 10.64 9.54
N PHE A 198 -10.09 9.41 9.63
CA PHE A 198 -10.19 8.47 8.54
C PHE A 198 -11.54 7.76 8.65
N PHE A 199 -12.44 7.98 7.71
CA PHE A 199 -13.86 7.58 7.79
C PHE A 199 -14.56 8.08 9.07
N GLY A 200 -14.28 9.33 9.49
CA GLY A 200 -14.83 9.92 10.69
C GLY A 200 -14.32 9.31 12.00
N THR A 201 -13.28 8.49 11.95
CA THR A 201 -12.64 7.89 13.13
C THR A 201 -11.24 8.48 13.32
N PRO A 202 -10.95 9.13 14.47
CA PRO A 202 -9.63 9.64 14.77
C PRO A 202 -8.57 8.52 14.65
N THR A 203 -7.52 8.76 13.88
CA THR A 203 -6.45 7.79 13.67
C THR A 203 -5.10 8.48 13.60
N THR A 204 -4.06 7.83 14.12
CA THR A 204 -2.71 8.37 14.02
C THR A 204 -2.22 8.27 12.58
N THR A 205 -1.71 9.39 12.07
CA THR A 205 -1.16 9.50 10.74
C THR A 205 0.13 10.34 10.79
N THR A 206 1.16 9.87 10.11
CA THR A 206 2.43 10.62 10.06
C THR A 206 2.30 11.85 9.16
N PRO A 207 2.68 13.04 9.62
CA PRO A 207 2.67 14.27 8.82
C PRO A 207 3.89 14.36 7.87
N GLY A 208 4.50 13.24 7.53
CA GLY A 208 5.71 13.18 6.72
C GLY A 208 5.55 13.80 5.33
N LEU A 209 4.37 13.67 4.70
CA LEU A 209 4.11 14.20 3.36
C LEU A 209 4.34 15.71 3.29
N SER A 210 3.66 16.45 4.17
CA SER A 210 3.77 17.91 4.26
C SER A 210 5.20 18.36 4.59
N ARG A 211 5.84 17.71 5.57
CA ARG A 211 7.21 18.03 6.00
C ARG A 211 8.25 17.80 4.91
N ILE A 212 8.16 16.65 4.20
CA ILE A 212 9.09 16.33 3.12
C ILE A 212 8.87 17.30 1.94
N ALA A 213 7.62 17.54 1.56
CA ALA A 213 7.30 18.48 0.49
C ALA A 213 7.86 19.88 0.78
N ALA A 214 7.67 20.42 2.00
CA ALA A 214 8.22 21.70 2.40
C ALA A 214 9.76 21.75 2.33
N MET A 215 10.44 20.69 2.83
CA MET A 215 11.91 20.67 2.91
C MET A 215 12.61 20.40 1.58
N THR A 216 11.89 19.85 0.60
CA THR A 216 12.43 19.49 -0.72
C THR A 216 11.85 20.31 -1.86
N ASN A 217 10.89 21.18 -1.59
CA ASN A 217 10.05 21.90 -2.58
C ASN A 217 9.42 20.92 -3.58
N ALA A 218 9.04 19.73 -3.12
CA ALA A 218 8.52 18.69 -3.99
C ALA A 218 7.04 18.89 -4.32
N LYS A 219 6.65 18.58 -5.55
CA LYS A 219 5.26 18.46 -5.98
C LYS A 219 4.68 17.13 -5.48
N VAL A 220 3.46 17.16 -4.99
CA VAL A 220 2.74 15.95 -4.58
C VAL A 220 1.80 15.53 -5.71
N ILE A 221 1.98 14.31 -6.20
CA ILE A 221 1.17 13.69 -7.24
C ILE A 221 0.58 12.40 -6.66
N PRO A 222 -0.73 12.33 -6.40
CA PRO A 222 -1.33 11.07 -5.99
C PRO A 222 -1.31 10.06 -7.13
N ALA A 223 -1.02 8.79 -6.81
CA ALA A 223 -0.99 7.71 -7.77
C ALA A 223 -1.65 6.46 -7.17
N ILE A 224 -2.71 5.98 -7.80
CA ILE A 224 -3.55 4.91 -7.26
C ILE A 224 -3.54 3.72 -8.21
N PRO A 225 -3.05 2.55 -7.76
CA PRO A 225 -3.12 1.33 -8.53
C PRO A 225 -4.44 0.61 -8.27
N THR A 226 -5.19 0.30 -9.32
CA THR A 226 -6.41 -0.50 -9.24
C THR A 226 -6.36 -1.69 -10.16
N ARG A 227 -6.88 -2.83 -9.70
CA ARG A 227 -6.97 -4.06 -10.48
C ARG A 227 -8.33 -4.16 -11.14
N HIS A 228 -8.33 -4.45 -12.44
CA HIS A 228 -9.53 -4.72 -13.21
C HIS A 228 -9.96 -6.20 -13.14
N GLY A 229 -11.16 -6.50 -13.62
CA GLY A 229 -11.73 -7.86 -13.59
C GLY A 229 -10.94 -8.88 -14.42
N ASP A 230 -10.22 -8.43 -15.46
CA ASP A 230 -9.30 -9.26 -16.27
C ASP A 230 -7.91 -9.44 -15.59
N GLY A 231 -7.75 -8.85 -14.42
CA GLY A 231 -6.52 -8.89 -13.62
C GLY A 231 -5.48 -7.86 -14.01
N SER A 232 -5.63 -7.17 -15.13
CA SER A 232 -4.75 -6.05 -15.48
C SER A 232 -4.82 -4.95 -14.41
N VAL A 233 -3.77 -4.16 -14.31
CA VAL A 233 -3.69 -3.07 -13.34
C VAL A 233 -3.65 -1.73 -14.06
N MET A 234 -4.48 -0.80 -13.60
CA MET A 234 -4.41 0.61 -13.97
C MET A 234 -3.69 1.38 -12.87
N LEU A 235 -2.61 2.05 -13.20
CA LEU A 235 -1.99 3.05 -12.33
C LEU A 235 -2.43 4.43 -12.80
N ARG A 236 -3.35 5.04 -12.04
CA ARG A 236 -3.85 6.37 -12.33
C ARG A 236 -3.08 7.41 -11.54
N PHE A 237 -2.56 8.43 -12.27
CA PHE A 237 -1.96 9.61 -11.69
C PHE A 237 -3.00 10.73 -11.63
N TYR A 238 -3.03 11.46 -10.53
CA TYR A 238 -3.92 12.59 -10.33
C TYR A 238 -3.16 13.91 -10.52
N PRO A 239 -3.84 15.01 -10.75
CA PRO A 239 -3.18 16.32 -10.88
C PRO A 239 -2.30 16.64 -9.68
N VAL A 240 -1.20 17.37 -9.96
CA VAL A 240 -0.33 17.93 -8.92
C VAL A 240 -1.16 18.71 -7.91
N TRP A 241 -1.00 18.45 -6.63
CA TRP A 241 -1.69 19.21 -5.60
C TRP A 241 -1.26 20.66 -5.58
N GLN A 242 -2.21 21.55 -5.79
CA GLN A 242 -2.01 22.98 -5.65
C GLN A 242 -2.09 23.40 -4.19
N ASN A 243 -1.35 24.47 -3.82
CA ASN A 243 -1.31 24.99 -2.45
C ASN A 243 -0.98 23.90 -1.41
N PHE A 244 0.05 23.07 -1.73
CA PHE A 244 0.55 22.04 -0.84
C PHE A 244 2.08 22.06 -0.81
N PRO A 245 2.71 22.07 0.38
CA PRO A 245 2.07 22.13 1.70
C PRO A 245 1.47 23.52 1.97
N SER A 246 0.39 23.55 2.77
CA SER A 246 -0.32 24.81 3.11
C SER A 246 0.37 25.62 4.21
N GLY A 247 1.28 25.00 4.95
CA GLY A 247 1.86 25.52 6.20
C GLY A 247 1.14 25.03 7.45
N ASP A 248 -0.10 24.57 7.34
CA ASP A 248 -0.82 23.86 8.40
C ASP A 248 -0.64 22.34 8.26
N VAL A 249 0.25 21.78 9.06
CA VAL A 249 0.60 20.35 9.04
C VAL A 249 -0.61 19.45 9.35
N LEU A 250 -1.52 19.90 10.21
CA LEU A 250 -2.71 19.12 10.55
C LEU A 250 -3.71 19.09 9.39
N ALA A 251 -4.01 20.25 8.81
CA ALA A 251 -4.87 20.37 7.65
C ALA A 251 -4.33 19.61 6.44
N ASP A 252 -3.01 19.69 6.18
CA ASP A 252 -2.34 18.95 5.11
C ASP A 252 -2.45 17.43 5.32
N THR A 253 -2.32 16.95 6.58
CA THR A 253 -2.42 15.54 6.90
C THR A 253 -3.87 15.06 6.78
N GLN A 254 -4.85 15.89 7.18
CA GLN A 254 -6.27 15.59 6.97
C GLN A 254 -6.59 15.50 5.48
N ARG A 255 -6.18 16.49 4.67
CA ARG A 255 -6.35 16.47 3.20
C ARG A 255 -5.81 15.19 2.57
N MET A 256 -4.68 14.69 3.06
CA MET A 256 -4.11 13.43 2.60
C MET A 256 -5.03 12.24 2.93
N ASN A 257 -5.54 12.15 4.17
CA ASN A 257 -6.48 11.11 4.56
C ASN A 257 -7.79 11.20 3.79
N ASP A 258 -8.35 12.39 3.60
CA ASP A 258 -9.59 12.62 2.84
C ASP A 258 -9.45 12.13 1.38
N PHE A 259 -8.30 12.42 0.77
CA PHE A 259 -8.02 11.92 -0.57
C PHE A 259 -7.97 10.38 -0.61
N ILE A 260 -7.26 9.76 0.33
CA ILE A 260 -7.15 8.30 0.41
C ILE A 260 -8.53 7.68 0.67
N GLU A 261 -9.30 8.25 1.60
CA GLU A 261 -10.67 7.80 1.90
C GLU A 261 -11.55 7.82 0.66
N ALA A 262 -11.52 8.92 -0.11
CA ALA A 262 -12.29 9.02 -1.34
C ALA A 262 -11.93 7.91 -2.35
N ARG A 263 -10.65 7.57 -2.49
CA ARG A 263 -10.20 6.46 -3.37
C ARG A 263 -10.58 5.10 -2.83
N VAL A 264 -10.52 4.93 -1.50
CA VAL A 264 -10.97 3.69 -0.85
C VAL A 264 -12.47 3.46 -1.06
N ARG A 265 -13.29 4.52 -1.05
CA ARG A 265 -14.74 4.42 -1.33
C ARG A 265 -15.04 3.98 -2.77
N GLU A 266 -14.16 4.29 -3.73
CA GLU A 266 -14.31 3.86 -5.14
C GLU A 266 -13.98 2.36 -5.33
N HIS A 267 -12.96 1.85 -4.61
CA HIS A 267 -12.48 0.46 -4.73
C HIS A 267 -12.23 -0.14 -3.35
N PRO A 268 -13.27 -0.28 -2.51
CA PRO A 268 -13.10 -0.67 -1.11
C PRO A 268 -12.51 -2.06 -0.93
N GLU A 269 -12.71 -3.00 -1.86
CA GLU A 269 -12.15 -4.36 -1.82
C GLU A 269 -10.64 -4.38 -2.04
N GLN A 270 -10.07 -3.31 -2.61
CA GLN A 270 -8.66 -3.25 -2.98
C GLN A 270 -7.76 -2.53 -1.97
N TYR A 271 -8.33 -1.83 -0.98
CA TYR A 271 -7.55 -1.21 0.08
C TYR A 271 -7.05 -2.24 1.10
N TYR A 272 -5.86 -2.01 1.69
CA TYR A 272 -5.23 -2.99 2.58
C TYR A 272 -5.85 -3.02 3.98
N TRP A 273 -6.93 -3.79 4.15
CA TRP A 273 -7.68 -3.90 5.39
C TRP A 273 -7.02 -4.75 6.48
N LEU A 274 -5.98 -5.53 6.21
CA LEU A 274 -5.39 -6.47 7.16
C LEU A 274 -4.34 -5.84 8.09
N HIS A 275 -4.13 -4.52 8.00
CA HIS A 275 -3.35 -3.73 8.95
C HIS A 275 -4.27 -3.14 10.03
N LYS A 276 -3.81 -3.07 11.29
CA LYS A 276 -4.53 -2.40 12.39
C LYS A 276 -4.46 -0.88 12.22
N ARG A 277 -5.29 -0.30 11.32
CA ARG A 277 -5.26 1.13 10.97
C ARG A 277 -5.58 2.05 12.16
N PHE A 278 -6.41 1.57 13.08
CA PHE A 278 -6.85 2.29 14.27
C PHE A 278 -6.23 1.76 15.56
N LYS A 279 -5.00 1.25 15.49
CA LYS A 279 -4.31 0.63 16.64
C LYS A 279 -4.04 1.63 17.76
N THR A 280 -3.57 2.80 17.41
CA THR A 280 -3.25 3.87 18.36
C THR A 280 -4.50 4.72 18.57
N ARG A 281 -4.98 4.76 19.80
CA ARG A 281 -6.18 5.52 20.16
C ARG A 281 -5.84 6.77 20.96
N PRO A 282 -6.70 7.82 20.91
CA PRO A 282 -6.63 8.93 21.83
C PRO A 282 -6.62 8.46 23.29
N ALA A 283 -6.06 9.27 24.19
CA ALA A 283 -5.99 8.94 25.60
C ALA A 283 -7.39 8.68 26.17
N GLY A 284 -7.56 7.58 26.91
CA GLY A 284 -8.83 7.17 27.50
C GLY A 284 -9.72 6.31 26.59
N GLU A 285 -9.38 6.14 25.31
CA GLU A 285 -10.14 5.26 24.43
C GLU A 285 -9.58 3.83 24.39
N SER A 286 -10.48 2.85 24.27
CA SER A 286 -10.12 1.43 24.21
C SER A 286 -9.56 1.02 22.84
N ASP A 287 -8.71 -0.02 22.83
CA ASP A 287 -8.23 -0.67 21.60
C ASP A 287 -9.41 -1.37 20.89
N PHE A 288 -9.70 -1.00 19.67
CA PHE A 288 -10.78 -1.58 18.86
C PHE A 288 -10.53 -3.05 18.47
N TYR A 289 -9.32 -3.52 18.56
CA TYR A 289 -8.92 -4.88 18.15
C TYR A 289 -8.77 -5.85 19.33
N GLN A 290 -9.14 -5.44 20.53
CA GLN A 290 -9.26 -6.38 21.66
C GLN A 290 -10.43 -7.32 21.36
N GLU A 291 -10.14 -8.62 21.30
CA GLU A 291 -11.20 -9.63 21.31
C GLU A 291 -11.96 -9.46 22.62
N THR A 292 -13.25 -9.13 22.54
CA THR A 292 -14.11 -9.22 23.72
C THR A 292 -14.08 -10.67 24.18
N ALA A 293 -13.53 -10.91 25.37
CA ALA A 293 -13.33 -12.24 25.95
C ALA A 293 -14.63 -13.08 26.11
N HIS A 294 -15.75 -12.56 25.66
CA HIS A 294 -17.07 -13.18 25.69
C HIS A 294 -17.46 -13.97 24.44
N ALA A 295 -16.85 -13.71 23.26
CA ALA A 295 -17.19 -14.43 22.04
C ALA A 295 -16.52 -15.82 21.95
N ALA A 296 -15.40 -16.03 22.64
CA ALA A 296 -14.66 -17.29 22.59
C ALA A 296 -15.23 -18.41 23.51
N LYS A 297 -16.22 -18.10 24.36
CA LYS A 297 -16.86 -19.10 25.25
C LYS A 297 -18.19 -19.65 24.71
N SER A 298 -18.79 -19.05 23.70
CA SER A 298 -20.07 -19.55 23.14
C SER A 298 -19.92 -20.62 22.06
N ASP A 299 -18.70 -20.78 21.48
CA ASP A 299 -18.44 -21.78 20.42
C ASP A 299 -17.89 -23.13 20.95
N LYS A 300 -17.90 -23.32 22.26
CA LYS A 300 -17.50 -24.57 22.93
C LYS A 300 -18.63 -25.21 23.74
N ARG A 301 -19.88 -25.03 23.35
CA ARG A 301 -20.99 -25.82 23.91
C ARG A 301 -21.78 -26.48 22.81
#